data_06809964c0fc492158f4cc9634f3946a
#
_entry.id   06809964c0fc492158f4cc9634f3946a
#
_cell.length_a   1.000
_cell.length_b   1.000
_cell.length_c   1.000
_cell.angle_alpha   90.00
_cell.angle_beta   90.00
_cell.angle_gamma   90.00
#
_symmetry.space_group_name_H-M   'P 1'
#
loop_
_entity.id
_entity.type
_entity.pdbx_description
1 polymer ?
#
loop_
_entity_poly.entity_id
_entity_poly.type
_entity_poly.pdbx_seq_one_letter_code
_entity_poly.pdbx_strand_id
1 'polypeptide(L)'
;KAAVLCGGYIAAGRMEEFEAIRVLEREIEKRDVDSLDTARNTIRDGIEQGKQLPIREVMDVENDIKRTQLVESTDMSFISSDDEDMAWINALAEGKLQLGLDTGNEHLDEHFRYKKEFFIFNGHSNVGKTTMALYLMVNSSMRHGWKWMVYSAESKTASIKSKLMQFAGRRKLEKMSYHERKFLYEWVNEHFVVVSNKQVYTYYDLIIFAEKMMQNGGVDGVFIDPYNSLKIDLSGRSQIGVHQYHYEAASEFLTFSNKHDI
;
A
#
# COMPACT_ATOMS: atom_id res chain seq x y z
N LYS A 1 15.28 -15.44 -33.99
CA LYS A 1 14.95 -14.89 -32.68
C LYS A 1 13.45 -15.06 -32.32
N ALA A 2 12.50 -14.64 -33.17
CA ALA A 2 11.07 -14.77 -32.90
C ALA A 2 10.66 -16.24 -32.66
N ALA A 3 11.13 -17.18 -33.48
CA ALA A 3 10.87 -18.60 -33.33
C ALA A 3 11.34 -19.16 -31.98
N VAL A 4 12.52 -18.76 -31.53
CA VAL A 4 13.07 -19.16 -30.23
C VAL A 4 12.20 -18.64 -29.06
N LEU A 5 11.71 -17.39 -29.14
CA LEU A 5 10.79 -16.83 -28.17
C LEU A 5 9.45 -17.60 -28.14
N CYS A 6 8.88 -17.88 -29.33
CA CYS A 6 7.67 -18.70 -29.42
C CYS A 6 7.87 -20.09 -28.79
N GLY A 7 9.01 -20.73 -29.03
CA GLY A 7 9.36 -22.01 -28.40
C GLY A 7 9.34 -21.94 -26.86
N GLY A 8 9.88 -20.88 -26.27
CA GLY A 8 9.84 -20.66 -24.82
C GLY A 8 8.42 -20.50 -24.28
N TYR A 9 7.55 -19.77 -24.98
CA TYR A 9 6.12 -19.64 -24.61
C TYR A 9 5.32 -20.94 -24.80
N ILE A 10 5.64 -21.74 -25.83
CA ILE A 10 5.03 -23.05 -26.05
C ILE A 10 5.39 -24.00 -24.89
N ALA A 11 6.67 -24.04 -24.52
CA ALA A 11 7.14 -24.86 -23.40
C ALA A 11 6.54 -24.43 -22.05
N ALA A 12 6.18 -23.16 -21.91
CA ALA A 12 5.46 -22.61 -20.74
C ALA A 12 3.94 -22.84 -20.80
N GLY A 13 3.41 -23.52 -21.82
CA GLY A 13 1.97 -23.78 -21.98
C GLY A 13 1.11 -22.55 -22.32
N ARG A 14 1.74 -21.48 -22.82
CA ARG A 14 1.08 -20.17 -23.09
C ARG A 14 0.82 -19.89 -24.56
N MET A 15 1.27 -20.75 -25.44
CA MET A 15 1.09 -20.62 -26.89
C MET A 15 0.99 -22.00 -27.53
N GLU A 16 0.02 -22.15 -28.42
CA GLU A 16 -0.14 -23.36 -29.22
C GLU A 16 0.92 -23.40 -30.34
N GLU A 17 1.64 -24.51 -30.45
CA GLU A 17 2.72 -24.65 -31.42
C GLU A 17 2.25 -24.46 -32.87
N PHE A 18 1.10 -25.02 -33.20
CA PHE A 18 0.52 -24.91 -34.55
C PHE A 18 0.24 -23.44 -34.91
N GLU A 19 -0.28 -22.66 -33.97
CA GLU A 19 -0.57 -21.24 -34.19
C GLU A 19 0.72 -20.44 -34.36
N ALA A 20 1.74 -20.71 -33.53
CA ALA A 20 3.04 -20.04 -33.63
C ALA A 20 3.70 -20.28 -34.99
N ILE A 21 3.74 -21.55 -35.46
CA ILE A 21 4.30 -21.90 -36.77
C ILE A 21 3.54 -21.18 -37.87
N ARG A 22 2.22 -21.25 -37.86
CA ARG A 22 1.35 -20.63 -38.88
C ARG A 22 1.54 -19.12 -38.99
N VAL A 23 1.68 -18.44 -37.87
CA VAL A 23 1.92 -16.99 -37.86
C VAL A 23 3.30 -16.65 -38.41
N LEU A 24 4.33 -17.39 -37.99
CA LEU A 24 5.70 -17.16 -38.44
C LEU A 24 5.87 -17.49 -39.95
N GLU A 25 5.27 -18.57 -40.44
CA GLU A 25 5.29 -18.91 -41.86
C GLU A 25 4.59 -17.86 -42.71
N ARG A 26 3.43 -17.35 -42.25
CA ARG A 26 2.70 -16.26 -42.93
C ARG A 26 3.50 -14.96 -42.99
N GLU A 27 4.32 -14.69 -41.96
CA GLU A 27 5.19 -13.49 -41.96
C GLU A 27 6.41 -13.63 -42.90
N ILE A 28 6.97 -14.83 -43.07
CA ILE A 28 8.05 -15.02 -44.06
C ILE A 28 7.53 -15.04 -45.48
N GLU A 29 6.33 -15.50 -45.76
CA GLU A 29 5.70 -15.44 -47.12
C GLU A 29 5.52 -13.99 -47.61
N LYS A 30 5.43 -13.01 -46.70
CA LYS A 30 5.36 -11.59 -47.06
C LYS A 30 6.75 -10.96 -47.34
N ARG A 31 7.82 -11.67 -47.07
CA ARG A 31 9.20 -11.18 -47.21
C ARG A 31 9.87 -11.84 -48.42
N ASP A 32 10.69 -11.10 -49.08
CA ASP A 32 11.54 -11.64 -50.15
C ASP A 32 12.67 -12.48 -49.50
N VAL A 33 12.50 -13.80 -49.51
CA VAL A 33 13.45 -14.76 -48.94
C VAL A 33 13.97 -15.67 -50.03
N ASP A 34 15.28 -15.97 -50.02
CA ASP A 34 15.96 -16.77 -51.04
C ASP A 34 15.42 -18.20 -51.17
N SER A 35 14.89 -18.77 -50.05
CA SER A 35 14.30 -20.10 -50.02
C SER A 35 13.27 -20.22 -48.87
N LEU A 36 12.01 -20.45 -49.20
CA LEU A 36 10.92 -20.66 -48.25
C LEU A 36 11.13 -21.94 -47.41
N ASP A 37 11.67 -23.00 -48.01
CA ASP A 37 11.88 -24.26 -47.31
C ASP A 37 12.99 -24.12 -46.25
N THR A 38 14.06 -23.39 -46.56
CA THR A 38 15.12 -23.10 -45.58
C THR A 38 14.61 -22.22 -44.46
N ALA A 39 13.76 -21.24 -44.77
CA ALA A 39 13.16 -20.37 -43.76
C ALA A 39 12.19 -21.12 -42.83
N ARG A 40 11.38 -22.04 -43.37
CA ARG A 40 10.50 -22.93 -42.59
C ARG A 40 11.28 -23.85 -41.63
N ASN A 41 12.37 -24.44 -42.12
CA ASN A 41 13.23 -25.25 -41.24
C ASN A 41 13.85 -24.42 -40.12
N THR A 42 14.32 -23.21 -40.43
CA THR A 42 14.87 -22.28 -39.42
C THR A 42 13.81 -21.90 -38.35
N ILE A 43 12.51 -21.78 -38.71
CA ILE A 43 11.43 -21.54 -37.74
C ILE A 43 11.29 -22.73 -36.81
N ARG A 44 11.22 -23.97 -37.36
CA ARG A 44 11.07 -25.19 -36.57
C ARG A 44 12.23 -25.41 -35.62
N ASP A 45 13.47 -25.28 -36.13
CA ASP A 45 14.69 -25.39 -35.31
C ASP A 45 14.70 -24.34 -34.19
N GLY A 46 14.31 -23.11 -34.50
CA GLY A 46 14.21 -22.05 -33.51
C GLY A 46 13.15 -22.32 -32.41
N ILE A 47 11.99 -22.89 -32.79
CA ILE A 47 10.99 -23.30 -31.83
C ILE A 47 11.48 -24.43 -30.93
N GLU A 48 12.10 -25.46 -31.49
CA GLU A 48 12.68 -26.57 -30.73
C GLU A 48 13.77 -26.08 -29.77
N GLN A 49 14.64 -25.18 -30.20
CA GLN A 49 15.62 -24.56 -29.35
C GLN A 49 14.99 -23.77 -28.21
N GLY A 50 13.93 -23.02 -28.53
CA GLY A 50 13.17 -22.24 -27.53
C GLY A 50 12.47 -23.09 -26.49
N LYS A 51 11.92 -24.23 -26.86
CA LYS A 51 11.27 -25.20 -25.95
C LYS A 51 12.21 -25.74 -24.86
N GLN A 52 13.51 -25.73 -25.09
CA GLN A 52 14.51 -26.12 -24.07
C GLN A 52 14.68 -25.05 -22.97
N LEU A 53 14.20 -23.83 -23.21
CA LEU A 53 14.29 -22.68 -22.31
C LEU A 53 12.90 -22.06 -22.09
N PRO A 54 12.02 -22.72 -21.33
CA PRO A 54 10.67 -22.21 -21.08
C PRO A 54 10.73 -20.82 -20.42
N ILE A 55 9.99 -19.88 -20.98
CA ILE A 55 9.90 -18.52 -20.44
C ILE A 55 9.00 -18.58 -19.19
N ARG A 56 9.60 -18.29 -18.04
CA ARG A 56 8.89 -18.11 -16.78
C ARG A 56 8.88 -16.62 -16.43
N GLU A 57 7.71 -16.08 -16.15
CA GLU A 57 7.63 -14.76 -15.57
C GLU A 57 8.03 -14.84 -14.09
N VAL A 58 8.69 -13.80 -13.58
CA VAL A 58 9.12 -13.72 -12.16
C VAL A 58 7.94 -13.90 -11.23
N MET A 59 6.77 -13.36 -11.60
CA MET A 59 5.54 -13.51 -10.84
C MET A 59 5.04 -14.97 -10.72
N ASP A 60 5.22 -15.79 -11.74
CA ASP A 60 4.82 -17.20 -11.67
C ASP A 60 5.71 -17.97 -10.69
N VAL A 61 7.00 -17.69 -10.69
CA VAL A 61 7.95 -18.35 -9.77
C VAL A 61 7.68 -17.92 -8.31
N GLU A 62 7.42 -16.63 -8.08
CA GLU A 62 7.06 -16.13 -6.74
C GLU A 62 5.72 -16.68 -6.26
N ASN A 63 4.72 -16.77 -7.13
CA ASN A 63 3.42 -17.37 -6.80
C ASN A 63 3.53 -18.87 -6.55
N ASP A 64 4.33 -19.60 -7.32
CA ASP A 64 4.58 -21.01 -7.10
C ASP A 64 5.33 -21.26 -5.78
N ILE A 65 6.32 -20.42 -5.43
CA ILE A 65 7.01 -20.49 -4.14
C ILE A 65 6.04 -20.21 -2.99
N LYS A 66 5.23 -19.13 -3.08
CA LYS A 66 4.21 -18.82 -2.07
C LYS A 66 3.19 -19.95 -1.93
N ARG A 67 2.72 -20.51 -3.05
CA ARG A 67 1.77 -21.63 -3.05
C ARG A 67 2.37 -22.88 -2.40
N THR A 68 3.60 -23.20 -2.72
CA THR A 68 4.30 -24.35 -2.12
C THR A 68 4.50 -24.15 -0.62
N GLN A 69 4.92 -22.95 -0.19
CA GLN A 69 5.08 -22.61 1.22
C GLN A 69 3.75 -22.67 1.99
N LEU A 70 2.65 -22.23 1.40
CA LEU A 70 1.30 -22.32 2.00
C LEU A 70 0.83 -23.78 2.12
N VAL A 71 1.13 -24.62 1.13
CA VAL A 71 0.74 -26.06 1.14
C VAL A 71 1.61 -26.87 2.10
N GLU A 72 2.88 -26.53 2.25
CA GLU A 72 3.81 -27.21 3.16
C GLU A 72 3.64 -26.78 4.62
N SER A 73 3.01 -25.61 4.88
CA SER A 73 2.71 -25.19 6.24
C SER A 73 1.55 -26.03 6.79
N THR A 74 1.79 -26.79 7.83
CA THR A 74 0.74 -27.48 8.62
C THR A 74 -0.03 -26.51 9.51
N ASP A 75 0.35 -25.25 9.52
CA ASP A 75 -0.29 -24.18 10.28
C ASP A 75 -1.50 -23.64 9.50
N MET A 76 -2.70 -23.89 10.03
CA MET A 76 -3.97 -23.44 9.48
C MET A 76 -4.35 -22.01 9.95
N SER A 77 -3.39 -21.23 10.44
CA SER A 77 -3.59 -19.88 10.97
C SER A 77 -4.17 -18.88 9.95
N PHE A 78 -4.15 -19.23 8.66
CA PHE A 78 -4.80 -18.43 7.59
C PHE A 78 -6.32 -18.66 7.48
N ILE A 79 -6.87 -19.63 8.20
CA ILE A 79 -8.31 -19.87 8.28
C ILE A 79 -8.82 -19.19 9.55
N SER A 80 -9.86 -18.36 9.42
CA SER A 80 -10.48 -17.75 10.59
C SER A 80 -11.12 -18.81 11.50
N SER A 81 -11.18 -18.50 12.79
CA SER A 81 -11.80 -19.39 13.76
C SER A 81 -13.32 -19.22 13.74
N ASP A 82 -14.07 -20.30 13.48
CA ASP A 82 -15.53 -20.27 13.51
C ASP A 82 -16.07 -19.78 14.85
N ASP A 83 -15.39 -20.08 15.96
CA ASP A 83 -15.78 -19.65 17.30
C ASP A 83 -15.59 -18.13 17.49
N GLU A 84 -14.49 -17.56 16.98
CA GLU A 84 -14.23 -16.13 17.02
C GLU A 84 -15.23 -15.35 16.13
N ASP A 85 -15.49 -15.85 14.93
CA ASP A 85 -16.47 -15.27 14.02
C ASP A 85 -17.89 -15.29 14.63
N MET A 86 -18.30 -16.39 15.23
CA MET A 86 -19.59 -16.50 15.90
C MET A 86 -19.68 -15.61 17.13
N ALA A 87 -18.63 -15.47 17.92
CA ALA A 87 -18.58 -14.56 19.07
C ALA A 87 -18.76 -13.09 18.61
N TRP A 88 -18.10 -12.72 17.52
CA TRP A 88 -18.23 -11.38 16.93
C TRP A 88 -19.64 -11.12 16.40
N ILE A 89 -20.24 -12.08 15.66
CA ILE A 89 -21.61 -12.00 15.11
C ILE A 89 -22.63 -11.86 16.23
N ASN A 90 -22.50 -12.64 17.29
CA ASN A 90 -23.41 -12.58 18.45
C ASN A 90 -23.27 -11.23 19.17
N ALA A 91 -22.05 -10.73 19.38
CA ALA A 91 -21.82 -9.43 19.99
C ALA A 91 -22.42 -8.28 19.15
N LEU A 92 -22.36 -8.38 17.83
CA LEU A 92 -23.00 -7.44 16.92
C LEU A 92 -24.53 -7.51 17.02
N ALA A 93 -25.11 -8.70 16.99
CA ALA A 93 -26.56 -8.90 17.07
C ALA A 93 -27.16 -8.42 18.41
N GLU A 94 -26.39 -8.53 19.48
CA GLU A 94 -26.77 -8.08 20.83
C GLU A 94 -26.50 -6.57 21.07
N GLY A 95 -25.97 -5.86 20.05
CA GLY A 95 -25.62 -4.44 20.19
C GLY A 95 -24.47 -4.16 21.16
N LYS A 96 -23.69 -5.18 21.51
CA LYS A 96 -22.52 -5.07 22.40
C LYS A 96 -21.25 -4.68 21.70
N LEU A 97 -21.24 -4.73 20.36
CA LEU A 97 -20.07 -4.41 19.57
C LEU A 97 -19.99 -2.90 19.35
N GLN A 98 -18.97 -2.27 19.88
CA GLN A 98 -18.71 -0.86 19.63
C GLN A 98 -18.01 -0.73 18.27
N LEU A 99 -18.75 -0.29 17.25
CA LEU A 99 -18.22 -0.08 15.88
C LEU A 99 -17.38 1.19 15.78
N GLY A 100 -16.25 1.21 16.48
CA GLY A 100 -15.30 2.33 16.50
C GLY A 100 -15.54 3.33 17.65
N LEU A 101 -14.51 4.15 17.89
CA LEU A 101 -14.47 5.15 18.95
C LEU A 101 -15.12 6.46 18.48
N ASP A 102 -15.73 7.19 19.39
CA ASP A 102 -16.40 8.46 19.09
C ASP A 102 -15.39 9.59 18.74
N THR A 103 -15.83 10.52 17.90
CA THR A 103 -15.06 11.72 17.52
C THR A 103 -15.28 12.89 18.48
N GLY A 104 -16.29 12.79 19.35
CA GLY A 104 -16.76 13.87 20.20
C GLY A 104 -17.67 14.87 19.49
N ASN A 105 -18.13 14.54 18.30
CA ASN A 105 -19.12 15.30 17.56
C ASN A 105 -20.28 14.35 17.19
N GLU A 106 -21.41 14.49 17.83
CA GLU A 106 -22.58 13.60 17.68
C GLU A 106 -23.01 13.44 16.22
N HIS A 107 -23.07 14.54 15.45
CA HIS A 107 -23.42 14.47 14.03
C HIS A 107 -22.40 13.73 13.18
N LEU A 108 -21.11 13.83 13.53
CA LEU A 108 -20.08 13.10 12.82
C LEU A 108 -20.08 11.62 13.21
N ASP A 109 -20.36 11.32 14.47
CA ASP A 109 -20.39 9.97 15.03
C ASP A 109 -21.51 9.09 14.45
N GLU A 110 -22.55 9.70 13.85
CA GLU A 110 -23.59 9.00 13.10
C GLU A 110 -23.05 8.41 11.77
N HIS A 111 -21.98 9.00 11.21
CA HIS A 111 -21.46 8.67 9.89
C HIS A 111 -20.01 8.21 9.90
N PHE A 112 -19.24 8.62 10.88
CA PHE A 112 -17.82 8.31 11.02
C PHE A 112 -17.45 8.12 12.48
N ARG A 113 -16.74 7.01 12.77
CA ARG A 113 -16.10 6.74 14.06
C ARG A 113 -14.66 6.33 13.82
N TYR A 114 -13.78 6.57 14.79
CA TYR A 114 -12.41 6.10 14.69
C TYR A 114 -12.37 4.58 14.74
N LYS A 115 -11.73 4.01 13.74
CA LYS A 115 -11.43 2.60 13.65
C LYS A 115 -9.98 2.46 13.28
N LYS A 116 -9.38 1.37 13.67
CA LYS A 116 -8.04 0.98 13.24
C LYS A 116 -8.15 0.31 11.88
N GLU A 117 -8.26 1.10 10.87
CA GLU A 117 -8.48 0.70 9.48
C GLU A 117 -7.74 1.65 8.53
N PHE A 118 -7.50 1.20 7.32
CA PHE A 118 -6.91 2.02 6.28
C PHE A 118 -7.93 2.98 5.67
N PHE A 119 -7.68 4.28 5.77
CA PHE A 119 -8.56 5.33 5.24
C PHE A 119 -7.88 6.13 4.12
N ILE A 120 -8.63 6.48 3.08
CA ILE A 120 -8.21 7.39 2.04
C ILE A 120 -9.09 8.65 2.07
N PHE A 121 -8.47 9.79 2.40
CA PHE A 121 -9.12 11.10 2.31
C PHE A 121 -8.93 11.68 0.92
N ASN A 122 -9.96 11.69 0.09
CA ASN A 122 -9.92 12.23 -1.26
C ASN A 122 -10.75 13.52 -1.36
N GLY A 123 -10.37 14.41 -2.27
CA GLY A 123 -11.08 15.67 -2.54
C GLY A 123 -10.20 16.67 -3.27
N HIS A 124 -10.83 17.74 -3.79
CA HIS A 124 -10.13 18.82 -4.49
C HIS A 124 -9.11 19.56 -3.61
N SER A 125 -8.17 20.24 -4.24
CA SER A 125 -7.21 21.09 -3.52
C SER A 125 -7.93 22.17 -2.71
N ASN A 126 -7.36 22.53 -1.55
CA ASN A 126 -7.84 23.61 -0.68
C ASN A 126 -9.25 23.46 -0.06
N VAL A 127 -9.86 22.28 -0.11
CA VAL A 127 -11.15 22.02 0.58
C VAL A 127 -11.00 21.72 2.07
N GLY A 128 -9.77 21.72 2.60
CA GLY A 128 -9.52 21.53 4.03
C GLY A 128 -9.22 20.11 4.47
N LYS A 129 -8.88 19.16 3.56
CA LYS A 129 -8.55 17.76 3.89
C LYS A 129 -7.55 17.63 5.04
N THR A 130 -6.37 18.22 4.89
CA THR A 130 -5.32 18.23 5.92
C THR A 130 -5.82 18.83 7.23
N THR A 131 -6.59 19.92 7.16
CA THR A 131 -7.14 20.59 8.36
C THR A 131 -8.10 19.66 9.10
N MET A 132 -9.00 19.00 8.39
CA MET A 132 -9.95 18.04 8.98
C MET A 132 -9.23 16.83 9.57
N ALA A 133 -8.26 16.27 8.86
CA ALA A 133 -7.48 15.13 9.35
C ALA A 133 -6.70 15.49 10.64
N LEU A 134 -6.00 16.62 10.67
CA LEU A 134 -5.29 17.09 11.86
C LEU A 134 -6.26 17.33 13.05
N TYR A 135 -7.45 17.88 12.79
CA TYR A 135 -8.48 18.05 13.80
C TYR A 135 -8.94 16.71 14.38
N LEU A 136 -9.24 15.73 13.52
CA LEU A 136 -9.64 14.39 13.95
C LEU A 136 -8.52 13.70 14.75
N MET A 137 -7.27 13.78 14.31
CA MET A 137 -6.13 13.22 15.04
C MET A 137 -5.96 13.85 16.42
N VAL A 138 -6.11 15.17 16.56
CA VAL A 138 -6.06 15.82 17.88
C VAL A 138 -7.21 15.34 18.76
N ASN A 139 -8.41 15.22 18.22
CA ASN A 139 -9.55 14.72 18.99
C ASN A 139 -9.33 13.27 19.44
N SER A 140 -8.84 12.37 18.58
CA SER A 140 -8.54 10.99 18.97
C SER A 140 -7.45 10.93 20.05
N SER A 141 -6.41 11.77 19.95
CA SER A 141 -5.39 11.86 21.00
C SER A 141 -5.94 12.38 22.33
N MET A 142 -6.79 13.42 22.30
CA MET A 142 -7.37 14.00 23.51
C MET A 142 -8.39 13.10 24.20
N ARG A 143 -9.19 12.33 23.43
CA ARG A 143 -10.29 11.51 23.94
C ARG A 143 -9.85 10.08 24.24
N HIS A 144 -9.00 9.52 23.40
CA HIS A 144 -8.63 8.10 23.43
C HIS A 144 -7.14 7.85 23.67
N GLY A 145 -6.34 8.91 23.83
CA GLY A 145 -4.91 8.81 24.08
C GLY A 145 -4.08 8.37 22.86
N TRP A 146 -4.65 8.41 21.66
CA TRP A 146 -3.97 7.93 20.44
C TRP A 146 -2.71 8.70 20.15
N LYS A 147 -1.71 7.98 19.67
CA LYS A 147 -0.42 8.51 19.20
C LYS A 147 -0.33 8.38 17.69
N TRP A 148 0.22 9.40 17.05
CA TRP A 148 0.24 9.51 15.60
C TRP A 148 1.64 9.69 15.04
N MET A 149 1.95 8.96 13.97
CA MET A 149 3.02 9.31 13.06
C MET A 149 2.45 10.17 11.93
N VAL A 150 3.02 11.35 11.72
CA VAL A 150 2.56 12.31 10.70
C VAL A 150 3.67 12.62 9.74
N TYR A 151 3.48 12.35 8.46
CA TYR A 151 4.33 12.81 7.38
C TYR A 151 3.58 13.79 6.48
N SER A 152 4.11 14.98 6.32
CA SER A 152 3.60 15.96 5.36
C SER A 152 4.74 16.43 4.46
N ALA A 153 4.62 16.15 3.15
CA ALA A 153 5.61 16.59 2.18
C ALA A 153 5.53 18.10 1.88
N GLU A 154 4.33 18.67 1.96
CA GLU A 154 4.08 20.08 1.59
C GLU A 154 4.27 21.04 2.75
N SER A 155 4.09 20.60 3.99
CA SER A 155 4.10 21.47 5.16
C SER A 155 5.35 21.27 6.01
N LYS A 156 5.99 22.36 6.44
CA LYS A 156 7.09 22.29 7.43
C LYS A 156 6.60 21.65 8.72
N THR A 157 7.44 20.84 9.36
CA THR A 157 7.13 20.17 10.63
C THR A 157 6.63 21.13 11.72
N ALA A 158 7.24 22.31 11.82
CA ALA A 158 6.80 23.34 12.75
C ALA A 158 5.40 23.88 12.44
N SER A 159 5.02 23.97 11.15
CA SER A 159 3.68 24.39 10.73
C SER A 159 2.62 23.35 11.12
N ILE A 160 2.92 22.06 10.95
CA ILE A 160 2.03 20.98 11.40
C ILE A 160 1.86 21.04 12.91
N LYS A 161 2.97 21.08 13.67
CA LYS A 161 2.91 21.17 15.13
C LYS A 161 2.13 22.38 15.61
N SER A 162 2.29 23.54 14.96
CA SER A 162 1.55 24.75 15.30
C SER A 162 0.04 24.61 15.11
N LYS A 163 -0.40 23.92 14.05
CA LYS A 163 -1.83 23.60 13.82
C LYS A 163 -2.37 22.64 14.87
N LEU A 164 -1.62 21.57 15.19
CA LEU A 164 -1.97 20.62 16.25
C LEU A 164 -2.16 21.32 17.60
N MET A 165 -1.21 22.23 17.97
CA MET A 165 -1.32 23.04 19.20
C MET A 165 -2.57 23.92 19.18
N GLN A 166 -2.91 24.54 18.06
CA GLN A 166 -4.10 25.39 17.95
C GLN A 166 -5.39 24.60 18.10
N PHE A 167 -5.46 23.39 17.54
CA PHE A 167 -6.61 22.50 17.72
C PHE A 167 -6.71 22.03 19.17
N ALA A 168 -5.63 21.58 19.77
CA ALA A 168 -5.61 21.13 21.17
C ALA A 168 -5.97 22.27 22.13
N GLY A 169 -5.44 23.46 21.92
CA GLY A 169 -5.72 24.65 22.74
C GLY A 169 -7.02 25.38 22.37
N ARG A 170 -7.70 24.96 21.29
CA ARG A 170 -8.94 25.57 20.79
C ARG A 170 -8.87 27.09 20.58
N ARG A 171 -7.69 27.60 20.26
CA ARG A 171 -7.43 29.02 20.02
C ARG A 171 -6.21 29.25 19.14
N LYS A 172 -6.09 30.44 18.56
CA LYS A 172 -4.93 30.83 17.76
C LYS A 172 -3.69 31.01 18.62
N LEU A 173 -2.50 30.71 18.08
CA LEU A 173 -1.22 30.80 18.82
C LEU A 173 -0.96 32.20 19.39
N GLU A 174 -1.36 33.26 18.68
CA GLU A 174 -1.17 34.65 19.11
C GLU A 174 -1.95 34.97 20.41
N LYS A 175 -3.00 34.21 20.69
CA LYS A 175 -3.84 34.36 21.87
C LYS A 175 -3.41 33.48 23.04
N MET A 176 -2.35 32.67 22.86
CA MET A 176 -1.82 31.78 23.90
C MET A 176 -0.65 32.45 24.62
N SER A 177 -0.61 32.33 25.95
CA SER A 177 0.56 32.70 26.75
C SER A 177 1.76 31.80 26.42
N TYR A 178 2.95 32.21 26.85
CA TYR A 178 4.17 31.40 26.69
C TYR A 178 4.02 30.02 27.37
N HIS A 179 3.48 30.00 28.60
CA HIS A 179 3.30 28.77 29.37
C HIS A 179 2.30 27.80 28.68
N GLU A 180 1.18 28.31 28.17
CA GLU A 180 0.22 27.50 27.40
C GLU A 180 0.88 26.92 26.13
N ARG A 181 1.64 27.73 25.38
CA ARG A 181 2.35 27.23 24.20
C ARG A 181 3.37 26.15 24.55
N LYS A 182 4.10 26.31 25.64
CA LYS A 182 5.08 25.32 26.10
C LYS A 182 4.39 24.01 26.47
N PHE A 183 3.33 24.07 27.27
CA PHE A 183 2.53 22.90 27.67
C PHE A 183 1.95 22.16 26.47
N LEU A 184 1.32 22.89 25.54
CA LEU A 184 0.75 22.30 24.33
C LEU A 184 1.81 21.72 23.39
N TYR A 185 2.99 22.33 23.32
CA TYR A 185 4.10 21.79 22.54
C TYR A 185 4.62 20.47 23.13
N GLU A 186 4.74 20.36 24.42
CA GLU A 186 5.10 19.12 25.13
C GLU A 186 4.04 18.04 24.89
N TRP A 187 2.76 18.37 25.04
CA TRP A 187 1.64 17.47 24.74
C TRP A 187 1.64 17.01 23.29
N VAL A 188 1.86 17.90 22.33
CA VAL A 188 1.96 17.53 20.89
C VAL A 188 3.14 16.58 20.67
N ASN A 189 4.29 16.79 21.29
CA ASN A 189 5.43 15.89 21.13
C ASN A 189 5.22 14.51 21.79
N GLU A 190 4.36 14.41 22.79
CA GLU A 190 3.98 13.14 23.40
C GLU A 190 3.07 12.29 22.49
N HIS A 191 2.14 12.95 21.77
CA HIS A 191 1.13 12.27 20.97
C HIS A 191 1.43 12.24 19.47
N PHE A 192 2.33 13.08 18.97
CA PHE A 192 2.59 13.23 17.54
C PHE A 192 4.08 13.20 17.23
N VAL A 193 4.48 12.20 16.47
CA VAL A 193 5.82 12.18 15.85
C VAL A 193 5.67 12.70 14.42
N VAL A 194 6.13 13.94 14.19
CA VAL A 194 6.11 14.55 12.87
C VAL A 194 7.42 14.25 12.16
N VAL A 195 7.35 13.41 11.13
CA VAL A 195 8.50 13.01 10.32
C VAL A 195 9.06 14.20 9.55
N SER A 196 10.39 14.34 9.56
CA SER A 196 11.06 15.45 8.84
C SER A 196 10.88 15.29 7.32
N ASN A 197 10.48 16.36 6.64
CA ASN A 197 10.37 16.41 5.19
C ASN A 197 11.58 17.03 4.50
N LYS A 198 12.76 16.97 5.13
CA LYS A 198 14.03 17.41 4.51
C LYS A 198 14.47 16.51 3.35
N GLN A 199 13.90 15.32 3.26
CA GLN A 199 14.07 14.38 2.15
C GLN A 199 12.72 13.77 1.77
N VAL A 200 12.65 13.22 0.56
CA VAL A 200 11.45 12.55 0.05
C VAL A 200 11.57 11.06 0.33
N TYR A 201 10.52 10.49 0.89
CA TYR A 201 10.45 9.08 1.26
C TYR A 201 9.60 8.29 0.26
N THR A 202 9.86 6.99 0.17
CA THR A 202 8.95 6.02 -0.44
C THR A 202 7.84 5.65 0.55
N TYR A 203 6.78 4.99 0.07
CA TYR A 203 5.77 4.43 0.99
C TYR A 203 6.38 3.40 1.93
N TYR A 204 7.33 2.63 1.45
CA TYR A 204 8.02 1.59 2.21
C TYR A 204 8.86 2.15 3.36
N ASP A 205 9.57 3.26 3.13
CA ASP A 205 10.31 3.95 4.19
C ASP A 205 9.38 4.36 5.35
N LEU A 206 8.18 4.86 5.02
CA LEU A 206 7.20 5.29 6.02
C LEU A 206 6.62 4.12 6.81
N ILE A 207 6.39 2.97 6.17
CA ILE A 207 5.99 1.73 6.85
C ILE A 207 7.09 1.29 7.84
N ILE A 208 8.36 1.26 7.41
CA ILE A 208 9.49 0.93 8.30
C ILE A 208 9.58 1.89 9.49
N PHE A 209 9.35 3.19 9.27
CA PHE A 209 9.36 4.16 10.38
C PHE A 209 8.24 3.89 11.37
N ALA A 210 7.03 3.59 10.88
CA ALA A 210 5.90 3.23 11.72
C ALA A 210 6.19 1.95 12.53
N GLU A 211 6.71 0.89 11.92
CA GLU A 211 7.09 -0.35 12.61
C GLU A 211 8.13 -0.10 13.72
N LYS A 212 9.15 0.71 13.45
CA LYS A 212 10.13 1.09 14.47
C LYS A 212 9.51 1.86 15.63
N MET A 213 8.56 2.74 15.35
CA MET A 213 7.85 3.48 16.39
C MET A 213 6.97 2.57 17.24
N MET A 214 6.30 1.59 16.63
CA MET A 214 5.49 0.60 17.35
C MET A 214 6.35 -0.19 18.36
N GLN A 215 7.58 -0.53 17.99
CA GLN A 215 8.53 -1.21 18.89
C GLN A 215 9.00 -0.33 20.07
N ASN A 216 8.97 0.99 19.93
CA ASN A 216 9.56 1.96 20.88
C ASN A 216 8.54 2.81 21.65
N GLY A 217 7.31 2.42 21.76
CA GLY A 217 6.34 3.17 22.55
C GLY A 217 4.94 3.27 21.94
N GLY A 218 4.78 2.65 20.78
CA GLY A 218 3.49 2.55 20.11
C GLY A 218 3.12 3.77 19.28
N VAL A 219 2.34 3.51 18.24
CA VAL A 219 1.64 4.47 17.43
C VAL A 219 0.28 3.84 17.07
N ASP A 220 -0.80 4.61 17.16
CA ASP A 220 -2.16 4.16 16.93
C ASP A 220 -2.68 4.59 15.56
N GLY A 221 -1.94 5.40 14.84
CA GLY A 221 -2.28 5.83 13.50
C GLY A 221 -1.11 6.47 12.76
N VAL A 222 -1.12 6.29 11.43
CA VAL A 222 -0.14 6.88 10.51
C VAL A 222 -0.89 7.79 9.54
N PHE A 223 -0.41 9.02 9.38
CA PHE A 223 -0.97 9.99 8.44
C PHE A 223 0.06 10.45 7.42
N ILE A 224 -0.28 10.34 6.13
CA ILE A 224 0.58 10.71 5.00
C ILE A 224 -0.15 11.73 4.13
N ASP A 225 0.43 12.91 3.94
CA ASP A 225 -0.21 14.02 3.23
C ASP A 225 0.78 14.87 2.42
N PRO A 226 0.61 14.93 1.11
CA PRO A 226 -0.22 14.05 0.30
C PRO A 226 0.54 12.79 -0.14
N TYR A 227 -0.17 11.70 -0.39
CA TYR A 227 0.41 10.45 -0.88
C TYR A 227 1.17 10.59 -2.21
N ASN A 228 0.65 11.40 -3.13
CA ASN A 228 1.27 11.61 -4.45
C ASN A 228 2.62 12.37 -4.43
N SER A 229 3.03 12.86 -3.27
CA SER A 229 4.36 13.49 -3.07
C SER A 229 5.43 12.48 -2.62
N LEU A 230 5.06 11.21 -2.44
CA LEU A 230 6.02 10.17 -2.12
C LEU A 230 6.92 9.85 -3.31
N LYS A 231 8.16 9.48 -3.04
CA LYS A 231 9.07 9.00 -4.07
C LYS A 231 8.57 7.66 -4.63
N ILE A 232 8.46 7.60 -5.94
CA ILE A 232 8.24 6.33 -6.66
C ILE A 232 9.59 5.68 -6.87
N ASP A 233 9.80 4.52 -6.29
CA ASP A 233 11.02 3.73 -6.48
C ASP A 233 10.71 2.51 -7.36
N LEU A 234 11.15 2.58 -8.59
CA LEU A 234 11.06 1.50 -9.58
C LEU A 234 12.41 0.78 -9.77
N SER A 235 13.41 1.03 -8.90
CA SER A 235 14.72 0.39 -8.99
C SER A 235 14.60 -1.13 -8.85
N GLY A 236 15.16 -1.86 -9.80
CA GLY A 236 15.05 -3.32 -9.87
C GLY A 236 13.72 -3.87 -10.40
N ARG A 237 12.75 -3.03 -10.78
CA ARG A 237 11.41 -3.42 -11.23
C ARG A 237 11.11 -2.85 -12.63
N SER A 238 11.96 -3.10 -13.59
CA SER A 238 11.91 -2.49 -14.94
C SER A 238 10.65 -2.78 -15.76
N GLN A 239 9.73 -3.62 -15.26
CA GLN A 239 8.48 -3.99 -15.94
C GLN A 239 7.23 -3.50 -15.21
N ILE A 240 7.37 -2.86 -14.04
CA ILE A 240 6.22 -2.38 -13.26
C ILE A 240 5.88 -0.95 -13.70
N GLY A 241 4.67 -0.76 -14.21
CA GLY A 241 4.13 0.57 -14.51
C GLY A 241 3.77 1.36 -13.24
N VAL A 242 3.68 2.69 -13.36
CA VAL A 242 3.31 3.58 -12.25
C VAL A 242 1.98 3.17 -11.58
N HIS A 243 1.01 2.70 -12.35
CA HIS A 243 -0.28 2.22 -11.82
C HIS A 243 -0.12 1.00 -10.93
N GLN A 244 0.71 0.05 -11.33
CA GLN A 244 0.99 -1.14 -10.54
C GLN A 244 1.70 -0.77 -9.23
N TYR A 245 2.64 0.18 -9.25
CA TYR A 245 3.29 0.69 -8.05
C TYR A 245 2.29 1.27 -7.04
N HIS A 246 1.30 2.05 -7.51
CA HIS A 246 0.29 2.62 -6.63
C HIS A 246 -0.66 1.56 -6.07
N TYR A 247 -0.99 0.53 -6.85
CA TYR A 247 -1.76 -0.61 -6.38
C TYR A 247 -1.02 -1.38 -5.28
N GLU A 248 0.26 -1.68 -5.50
CA GLU A 248 1.11 -2.34 -4.49
C GLU A 248 1.20 -1.51 -3.21
N ALA A 249 1.44 -0.21 -3.32
CA ALA A 249 1.51 0.67 -2.16
C ALA A 249 0.22 0.68 -1.34
N ALA A 250 -0.95 0.72 -2.01
CA ALA A 250 -2.24 0.65 -1.33
C ALA A 250 -2.44 -0.70 -0.62
N SER A 251 -2.05 -1.80 -1.28
CA SER A 251 -2.11 -3.15 -0.71
C SER A 251 -1.18 -3.30 0.49
N GLU A 252 0.03 -2.73 0.43
CA GLU A 252 0.98 -2.75 1.54
C GLU A 252 0.48 -1.94 2.74
N PHE A 253 -0.12 -0.77 2.53
CA PHE A 253 -0.74 0.01 3.61
C PHE A 253 -1.91 -0.74 4.26
N LEU A 254 -2.78 -1.37 3.46
CA LEU A 254 -3.87 -2.18 3.98
C LEU A 254 -3.35 -3.38 4.78
N THR A 255 -2.35 -4.09 4.26
CA THR A 255 -1.72 -5.22 4.94
C THR A 255 -1.06 -4.77 6.24
N PHE A 256 -0.35 -3.64 6.23
CA PHE A 256 0.26 -3.06 7.42
C PHE A 256 -0.80 -2.70 8.48
N SER A 257 -1.88 -2.03 8.08
CA SER A 257 -2.98 -1.68 8.97
C SER A 257 -3.60 -2.91 9.64
N ASN A 258 -3.93 -3.93 8.84
CA ASN A 258 -4.53 -5.18 9.35
C ASN A 258 -3.57 -5.97 10.27
N LYS A 259 -2.29 -6.06 9.90
CA LYS A 259 -1.27 -6.80 10.66
C LYS A 259 -1.02 -6.20 12.04
N HIS A 260 -1.08 -4.89 12.15
CA HIS A 260 -0.68 -4.16 13.35
C HIS A 260 -1.87 -3.57 14.13
N ASP A 261 -3.09 -3.78 13.67
CA ASP A 261 -4.31 -3.19 14.26
C ASP A 261 -4.17 -1.68 14.46
N ILE A 262 -3.91 -0.95 13.34
CA ILE A 262 -3.58 0.48 13.32
C ILE A 262 -4.34 1.22 12.20
#